data_a3c09a095615fa259bdc3e0e3d4e7060
#
_entry.id   a3c09a095615fa259bdc3e0e3d4e7060
#
_cell.length_a   1.000
_cell.length_b   1.000
_cell.length_c   1.000
_cell.angle_alpha   90.00
_cell.angle_beta   90.00
_cell.angle_gamma   90.00
#
_symmetry.space_group_name_H-M   'P 1'
#
loop_
_entity.id
_entity.type
_entity.pdbx_description
1 polymer ?
#
loop_
_entity_poly.entity_id
_entity_poly.type
_entity_poly.pdbx_seq_one_letter_code
_entity_poly.pdbx_strand_id
1 'polypeptide(L)'
;MRALRTKVAVFALTGVIAASLTACSGGNAAQSGPVDLTMALWSSNEAHLALLNQIGDAYVAEHGDEVSSITFEPVTNPDYIAGLTTQIAGGDVPDLAWIPEASGPEFVKEGILYDVSTVLESADGYEVDDILPAALTPWQDDDGSIFGYPFSNSPFALYVNNDLVAAAGQPDVAALSGTPDYTWQTVTDIAAATNAATGAAGLNIPTFTPTNWSTVTMLGTAWGAEPWSEDGTSCGFDSPEMVDYLTWYQDQITRGAIPAVAGNAAPAAFASGDVAFSIAQLSQSGSLDDTFDWTFLPLPSGPEGYHPIVGQAAVSVLERSENKDQAAGFLAYLTNPDNAALLAQFFPPPRESLLNVETLSQAAPKLSPEEIQAAIIDVVPVADVKAQNPALSQFTDKVRAALDPVWSGGDVVEATTTVCEQISPILEG
;
A
#
# COMPACT_ATOMS: atom_id res chain seq x y z
N MET A 1 27.55 20.01 71.03
CA MET A 1 27.63 21.35 71.67
C MET A 1 26.71 22.31 70.94
N ARG A 2 25.85 22.97 71.70
CA ARG A 2 25.00 24.14 71.49
C ARG A 2 23.94 24.08 70.39
N ALA A 3 22.76 23.85 70.90
CA ALA A 3 21.45 24.24 70.36
C ALA A 3 21.32 25.76 70.30
N LEU A 4 20.56 26.25 69.29
CA LEU A 4 19.91 27.56 69.45
C LEU A 4 18.47 27.44 68.96
N ARG A 5 17.56 27.59 69.89
CA ARG A 5 16.10 27.75 69.72
C ARG A 5 15.83 29.21 69.38
N THR A 6 14.98 29.52 68.42
CA THR A 6 14.29 30.80 68.37
C THR A 6 12.82 30.63 68.00
N LYS A 7 12.04 31.42 68.66
CA LYS A 7 10.60 31.28 69.00
C LYS A 7 9.67 31.74 67.89
N VAL A 8 8.52 31.09 67.94
CA VAL A 8 7.21 31.35 67.29
C VAL A 8 6.75 32.80 67.52
N ALA A 9 6.15 33.41 66.53
CA ALA A 9 5.14 34.46 66.68
C ALA A 9 3.96 34.13 65.75
N VAL A 10 2.83 33.82 66.33
CA VAL A 10 1.50 33.64 65.75
C VAL A 10 0.88 35.02 65.58
N PHE A 11 0.47 35.35 64.32
CA PHE A 11 -0.51 36.42 64.06
C PHE A 11 -1.71 35.80 63.33
N ALA A 12 -2.80 35.75 64.04
CA ALA A 12 -4.11 35.41 63.48
C ALA A 12 -4.66 36.66 62.79
N LEU A 13 -5.00 36.53 61.48
CA LEU A 13 -5.80 37.51 60.78
C LEU A 13 -6.95 36.78 60.11
N THR A 14 -8.13 36.93 60.68
CA THR A 14 -9.42 36.50 60.15
C THR A 14 -9.79 37.37 58.94
N GLY A 15 -9.74 36.78 57.73
CA GLY A 15 -10.24 37.39 56.50
C GLY A 15 -11.35 36.50 55.92
N VAL A 16 -12.55 37.04 55.88
CA VAL A 16 -13.73 36.49 55.27
C VAL A 16 -13.52 36.44 53.77
N ILE A 17 -13.41 35.23 53.17
CA ILE A 17 -13.43 35.05 51.72
C ILE A 17 -14.82 34.60 51.32
N ALA A 18 -15.55 35.50 50.66
CA ALA A 18 -16.79 35.15 49.96
C ALA A 18 -16.44 34.26 48.76
N ALA A 19 -16.81 32.98 48.82
CA ALA A 19 -16.70 32.04 47.73
C ALA A 19 -17.75 32.35 46.65
N SER A 20 -17.35 32.99 45.58
CA SER A 20 -18.11 33.03 44.33
C SER A 20 -17.97 31.68 43.63
N LEU A 21 -18.99 30.85 43.72
CA LEU A 21 -19.19 29.66 42.92
C LEU A 21 -19.53 30.12 41.49
N THR A 22 -18.52 30.30 40.66
CA THR A 22 -18.71 30.27 39.20
C THR A 22 -18.80 28.81 38.76
N ALA A 23 -20.04 28.37 38.52
CA ALA A 23 -20.29 27.11 37.83
C ALA A 23 -19.69 27.23 36.42
N CYS A 24 -18.54 26.59 36.14
CA CYS A 24 -18.13 26.28 34.82
C CYS A 24 -19.09 25.21 34.27
N SER A 25 -20.11 25.62 33.54
CA SER A 25 -20.78 24.77 32.59
C SER A 25 -19.73 24.47 31.48
N GLY A 26 -19.22 23.24 31.51
CA GLY A 26 -18.44 22.74 30.38
C GLY A 26 -19.35 22.61 29.16
N GLY A 27 -19.46 23.68 28.38
CA GLY A 27 -19.80 23.60 26.98
C GLY A 27 -18.48 23.37 26.26
N ASN A 28 -18.40 22.36 25.41
CA ASN A 28 -17.40 22.31 24.34
C ASN A 28 -17.50 23.65 23.61
N ALA A 29 -16.53 24.52 23.82
CA ALA A 29 -16.33 25.63 22.90
C ALA A 29 -15.86 24.97 21.59
N ALA A 30 -16.70 24.93 20.58
CA ALA A 30 -16.26 24.68 19.22
C ALA A 30 -15.00 25.53 19.00
N GLN A 31 -13.92 24.92 18.54
CA GLN A 31 -12.69 25.60 18.20
C GLN A 31 -13.03 26.66 17.15
N SER A 32 -13.04 27.92 17.51
CA SER A 32 -13.46 29.03 16.66
C SER A 32 -12.24 29.63 15.95
N GLY A 33 -11.72 28.94 14.97
CA GLY A 33 -10.60 29.38 14.13
C GLY A 33 -10.11 28.27 13.22
N PRO A 34 -9.29 28.61 12.21
CA PRO A 34 -8.73 27.61 11.33
C PRO A 34 -7.88 26.58 12.11
N VAL A 35 -7.94 25.34 11.66
CA VAL A 35 -7.23 24.21 12.30
C VAL A 35 -5.94 23.87 11.54
N ASP A 36 -5.01 23.23 12.23
CA ASP A 36 -3.85 22.59 11.59
C ASP A 36 -4.17 21.11 11.37
N LEU A 37 -3.97 20.62 10.13
CA LEU A 37 -4.17 19.23 9.77
C LEU A 37 -2.83 18.48 9.69
N THR A 38 -2.85 17.22 10.08
CA THR A 38 -1.73 16.29 9.95
C THR A 38 -2.12 15.09 9.11
N MET A 39 -1.21 14.64 8.24
CA MET A 39 -1.40 13.46 7.41
C MET A 39 -0.19 12.53 7.52
N ALA A 40 -0.40 11.35 8.09
CA ALA A 40 0.61 10.31 8.17
C ALA A 40 0.75 9.55 6.85
N LEU A 41 1.99 9.27 6.42
CA LEU A 41 2.28 8.52 5.21
C LEU A 41 3.61 7.76 5.33
N TRP A 42 3.79 6.68 4.54
CA TRP A 42 5.04 5.91 4.60
C TRP A 42 6.11 6.37 3.62
N SER A 43 5.78 7.29 2.70
CA SER A 43 6.74 7.75 1.70
C SER A 43 7.60 8.89 2.24
N SER A 44 8.92 8.72 2.19
CA SER A 44 9.90 9.78 2.40
C SER A 44 10.47 10.33 1.09
N ASN A 45 9.89 9.97 -0.06
CA ASN A 45 10.32 10.45 -1.37
C ASN A 45 10.07 11.96 -1.49
N GLU A 46 11.14 12.73 -1.72
CA GLU A 46 11.08 14.18 -1.80
C GLU A 46 10.13 14.70 -2.89
N ALA A 47 10.02 13.98 -4.03
CA ALA A 47 9.11 14.37 -5.11
C ALA A 47 7.65 14.15 -4.75
N HIS A 48 7.33 13.05 -4.03
CA HIS A 48 5.98 12.82 -3.50
C HIS A 48 5.58 13.92 -2.51
N LEU A 49 6.48 14.22 -1.55
CA LEU A 49 6.24 15.26 -0.54
C LEU A 49 6.12 16.65 -1.16
N ALA A 50 6.92 16.96 -2.19
CA ALA A 50 6.83 18.25 -2.89
C ALA A 50 5.46 18.43 -3.57
N LEU A 51 4.93 17.38 -4.23
CA LEU A 51 3.62 17.43 -4.84
C LEU A 51 2.50 17.56 -3.79
N LEU A 52 2.56 16.76 -2.73
CA LEU A 52 1.57 16.82 -1.65
C LEU A 52 1.55 18.20 -0.99
N ASN A 53 2.73 18.77 -0.70
CA ASN A 53 2.83 20.14 -0.17
C ASN A 53 2.28 21.17 -1.15
N GLN A 54 2.55 21.05 -2.46
CA GLN A 54 1.97 21.94 -3.46
C GLN A 54 0.43 21.94 -3.43
N ILE A 55 -0.20 20.75 -3.33
CA ILE A 55 -1.65 20.61 -3.27
C ILE A 55 -2.19 21.14 -1.92
N GLY A 56 -1.49 20.83 -0.82
CA GLY A 56 -1.85 21.31 0.52
C GLY A 56 -1.79 22.83 0.65
N ASP A 57 -0.72 23.45 0.14
CA ASP A 57 -0.56 24.92 0.13
C ASP A 57 -1.66 25.59 -0.70
N ALA A 58 -2.07 24.99 -1.83
CA ALA A 58 -3.16 25.49 -2.65
C ALA A 58 -4.50 25.42 -1.88
N TYR A 59 -4.77 24.28 -1.20
CA TYR A 59 -5.97 24.15 -0.36
C TYR A 59 -6.03 25.21 0.74
N VAL A 60 -4.93 25.39 1.49
CA VAL A 60 -4.84 26.40 2.55
C VAL A 60 -5.03 27.82 2.01
N ALA A 61 -4.55 28.11 0.80
CA ALA A 61 -4.76 29.41 0.17
C ALA A 61 -6.23 29.69 -0.17
N GLU A 62 -7.01 28.65 -0.48
CA GLU A 62 -8.44 28.74 -0.81
C GLU A 62 -9.34 28.64 0.42
N HIS A 63 -8.94 27.87 1.45
CA HIS A 63 -9.73 27.51 2.64
C HIS A 63 -9.08 27.98 3.96
N GLY A 64 -8.30 29.06 3.92
CA GLY A 64 -7.52 29.53 5.08
C GLY A 64 -8.35 30.06 6.27
N ASP A 65 -9.67 30.16 6.12
CA ASP A 65 -10.61 30.42 7.21
C ASP A 65 -11.02 29.16 7.99
N GLU A 66 -10.82 27.97 7.41
CA GLU A 66 -11.10 26.66 8.01
C GLU A 66 -9.82 25.89 8.37
N VAL A 67 -8.77 25.94 7.51
CA VAL A 67 -7.50 25.24 7.68
C VAL A 67 -6.33 26.20 7.56
N SER A 68 -5.49 26.26 8.59
CA SER A 68 -4.32 27.15 8.65
C SER A 68 -3.06 26.51 8.10
N SER A 69 -2.91 25.21 8.22
CA SER A 69 -1.76 24.45 7.70
C SER A 69 -2.07 22.99 7.51
N ILE A 70 -1.32 22.32 6.61
CA ILE A 70 -1.35 20.87 6.44
C ILE A 70 0.08 20.35 6.51
N THR A 71 0.34 19.43 7.42
CA THR A 71 1.63 18.81 7.61
C THR A 71 1.60 17.35 7.16
N PHE A 72 2.50 17.00 6.23
CA PHE A 72 2.69 15.63 5.79
C PHE A 72 3.82 15.00 6.62
N GLU A 73 3.50 13.92 7.36
CA GLU A 73 4.42 13.29 8.31
C GLU A 73 4.89 11.91 7.78
N PRO A 74 6.10 11.83 7.19
CA PRO A 74 6.67 10.56 6.78
C PRO A 74 7.00 9.68 7.98
N VAL A 75 6.31 8.57 8.14
CA VAL A 75 6.62 7.55 9.14
C VAL A 75 7.51 6.48 8.52
N THR A 76 8.81 6.59 8.74
CA THR A 76 9.85 5.70 8.17
C THR A 76 10.02 4.40 8.98
N ASN A 77 8.96 3.79 9.45
CA ASN A 77 9.01 2.53 10.18
C ASN A 77 8.73 1.38 9.20
N PRO A 78 9.52 0.29 9.17
CA PRO A 78 9.17 -0.91 8.40
C PRO A 78 7.78 -1.45 8.76
N ASP A 79 7.29 -1.15 9.96
CA ASP A 79 5.95 -1.51 10.45
C ASP A 79 5.05 -0.28 10.54
N TYR A 80 4.85 0.45 9.44
CA TYR A 80 4.04 1.67 9.37
C TYR A 80 2.67 1.52 10.05
N ILE A 81 1.92 0.46 9.72
CA ILE A 81 0.57 0.22 10.28
C ILE A 81 0.62 -0.04 11.79
N ALA A 82 1.60 -0.78 12.29
CA ALA A 82 1.77 -0.98 13.73
C ALA A 82 2.09 0.34 14.44
N GLY A 83 2.90 1.20 13.81
CA GLY A 83 3.19 2.56 14.29
C GLY A 83 1.92 3.41 14.35
N LEU A 84 1.17 3.49 13.25
CA LEU A 84 -0.10 4.24 13.15
C LEU A 84 -1.13 3.74 14.19
N THR A 85 -1.30 2.44 14.32
CA THR A 85 -2.21 1.83 15.30
C THR A 85 -1.80 2.22 16.73
N THR A 86 -0.49 2.27 17.01
CA THR A 86 0.03 2.69 18.32
C THR A 86 -0.25 4.17 18.58
N GLN A 87 -0.09 5.04 17.60
CA GLN A 87 -0.43 6.47 17.71
C GLN A 87 -1.93 6.66 17.98
N ILE A 88 -2.80 5.98 17.22
CA ILE A 88 -4.24 6.02 17.40
C ILE A 88 -4.62 5.56 18.82
N ALA A 89 -4.05 4.46 19.29
CA ALA A 89 -4.30 3.94 20.64
C ALA A 89 -3.80 4.89 21.74
N GLY A 90 -2.66 5.55 21.50
CA GLY A 90 -2.05 6.53 22.42
C GLY A 90 -2.76 7.88 22.48
N GLY A 91 -3.66 8.16 21.54
CA GLY A 91 -4.38 9.44 21.45
C GLY A 91 -3.64 10.53 20.66
N ASP A 92 -2.50 10.21 20.05
CA ASP A 92 -1.75 11.08 19.11
C ASP A 92 -2.20 10.73 17.69
N VAL A 93 -3.44 11.10 17.35
CA VAL A 93 -4.11 10.66 16.13
C VAL A 93 -3.89 11.68 15.02
N PRO A 94 -3.26 11.32 13.90
CA PRO A 94 -3.24 12.19 12.73
C PRO A 94 -4.66 12.36 12.16
N ASP A 95 -4.92 13.47 11.46
CA ASP A 95 -6.24 13.71 10.89
C ASP A 95 -6.51 12.81 9.68
N LEU A 96 -5.49 12.62 8.85
CA LEU A 96 -5.52 11.72 7.69
C LEU A 96 -4.35 10.73 7.75
N ALA A 97 -4.51 9.62 7.06
CA ALA A 97 -3.42 8.66 6.88
C ALA A 97 -3.50 7.95 5.53
N TRP A 98 -2.34 7.53 5.01
CA TRP A 98 -2.28 6.53 3.97
C TRP A 98 -2.54 5.15 4.58
N ILE A 99 -3.47 4.41 4.01
CA ILE A 99 -3.81 3.06 4.47
C ILE A 99 -3.53 2.09 3.31
N PRO A 100 -2.69 1.05 3.50
CA PRO A 100 -2.52 0.02 2.49
C PRO A 100 -3.76 -0.87 2.40
N GLU A 101 -4.02 -1.43 1.24
CA GLU A 101 -5.18 -2.28 0.96
C GLU A 101 -5.35 -3.42 1.96
N ALA A 102 -4.24 -4.00 2.42
CA ALA A 102 -4.26 -5.11 3.37
C ALA A 102 -4.89 -4.77 4.73
N SER A 103 -4.93 -3.48 5.10
CA SER A 103 -5.51 -3.01 6.38
C SER A 103 -6.88 -2.36 6.20
N GLY A 104 -7.28 -2.05 4.96
CA GLY A 104 -8.54 -1.35 4.69
C GLY A 104 -9.76 -2.02 5.31
N PRO A 105 -10.06 -3.30 4.99
CA PRO A 105 -11.24 -3.99 5.49
C PRO A 105 -11.28 -4.12 7.01
N GLU A 106 -10.13 -4.32 7.67
CA GLU A 106 -10.04 -4.36 9.13
C GLU A 106 -10.38 -2.98 9.72
N PHE A 107 -9.79 -1.91 9.17
CA PHE A 107 -9.98 -0.55 9.68
C PHE A 107 -11.41 -0.04 9.46
N VAL A 108 -12.04 -0.41 8.33
CA VAL A 108 -13.47 -0.14 8.09
C VAL A 108 -14.33 -0.87 9.12
N LYS A 109 -14.14 -2.19 9.28
CA LYS A 109 -14.89 -3.03 10.20
C LYS A 109 -14.78 -2.59 11.67
N GLU A 110 -13.59 -2.17 12.09
CA GLU A 110 -13.32 -1.72 13.46
C GLU A 110 -13.72 -0.26 13.72
N GLY A 111 -14.26 0.45 12.71
CA GLY A 111 -14.68 1.85 12.84
C GLY A 111 -13.51 2.81 13.12
N ILE A 112 -12.33 2.51 12.59
CA ILE A 112 -11.13 3.35 12.74
C ILE A 112 -11.18 4.54 11.77
N LEU A 113 -11.85 4.36 10.62
CA LEU A 113 -11.95 5.34 9.55
C LEU A 113 -13.28 6.09 9.61
N TYR A 114 -13.27 7.34 9.21
CA TYR A 114 -14.43 8.21 9.12
C TYR A 114 -15.14 8.04 7.78
N ASP A 115 -16.47 7.98 7.79
CA ASP A 115 -17.29 7.94 6.57
C ASP A 115 -17.23 9.28 5.84
N VAL A 116 -16.64 9.28 4.66
CA VAL A 116 -16.45 10.45 3.81
C VAL A 116 -17.48 10.56 2.68
N SER A 117 -18.42 9.60 2.55
CA SER A 117 -19.37 9.50 1.45
C SER A 117 -20.09 10.83 1.18
N THR A 118 -20.71 11.40 2.22
CA THR A 118 -21.48 12.65 2.09
C THR A 118 -20.61 13.83 1.63
N VAL A 119 -19.36 13.89 2.09
CA VAL A 119 -18.42 14.97 1.70
C VAL A 119 -18.04 14.81 0.24
N LEU A 120 -17.70 13.59 -0.21
CA LEU A 120 -17.34 13.32 -1.60
C LEU A 120 -18.50 13.56 -2.56
N GLU A 121 -19.71 13.10 -2.21
CA GLU A 121 -20.92 13.29 -3.02
C GLU A 121 -21.35 14.75 -3.13
N SER A 122 -21.09 15.56 -2.11
CA SER A 122 -21.47 16.97 -2.07
C SER A 122 -20.41 17.92 -2.62
N ALA A 123 -19.17 17.45 -2.79
CA ALA A 123 -18.08 18.25 -3.32
C ALA A 123 -18.30 18.58 -4.81
N ASP A 124 -18.28 19.85 -5.16
CA ASP A 124 -18.56 20.30 -6.53
C ASP A 124 -17.53 19.74 -7.52
N GLY A 125 -18.01 19.07 -8.57
CA GLY A 125 -17.16 18.47 -9.61
C GLY A 125 -16.32 17.26 -9.17
N TYR A 126 -16.64 16.64 -8.02
CA TYR A 126 -15.86 15.49 -7.53
C TYR A 126 -16.07 14.22 -8.37
N GLU A 127 -17.30 14.01 -8.87
CA GLU A 127 -17.63 12.88 -9.78
C GLU A 127 -17.29 11.51 -9.16
N VAL A 128 -17.97 11.13 -8.07
CA VAL A 128 -17.78 9.83 -7.39
C VAL A 128 -17.97 8.64 -8.36
N ASP A 129 -18.93 8.75 -9.28
CA ASP A 129 -19.25 7.72 -10.28
C ASP A 129 -18.11 7.47 -11.29
N ASP A 130 -17.13 8.39 -11.39
CA ASP A 130 -15.91 8.21 -12.20
C ASP A 130 -14.88 7.28 -11.54
N ILE A 131 -15.06 6.96 -10.26
CA ILE A 131 -14.18 6.03 -9.56
C ILE A 131 -14.57 4.59 -9.89
N LEU A 132 -13.61 3.78 -10.34
CA LEU A 132 -13.82 2.36 -10.62
C LEU A 132 -14.41 1.63 -9.40
N PRO A 133 -15.57 0.97 -9.51
CA PRO A 133 -16.20 0.30 -8.37
C PRO A 133 -15.29 -0.73 -7.69
N ALA A 134 -14.53 -1.52 -8.48
CA ALA A 134 -13.59 -2.49 -7.95
C ALA A 134 -12.48 -1.84 -7.10
N ALA A 135 -12.10 -0.60 -7.38
CA ALA A 135 -11.12 0.12 -6.60
C ALA A 135 -11.65 0.56 -5.23
N LEU A 136 -12.97 0.77 -5.11
CA LEU A 136 -13.60 1.17 -3.84
C LEU A 136 -13.87 -0.01 -2.90
N THR A 137 -13.96 -1.24 -3.41
CA THR A 137 -14.35 -2.43 -2.62
C THR A 137 -13.62 -2.57 -1.27
N PRO A 138 -12.29 -2.37 -1.15
CA PRO A 138 -11.60 -2.50 0.14
C PRO A 138 -11.91 -1.36 1.13
N TRP A 139 -12.56 -0.30 0.67
CA TRP A 139 -12.78 0.96 1.41
C TRP A 139 -14.24 1.25 1.65
N GLN A 140 -15.11 0.26 1.39
CA GLN A 140 -16.55 0.35 1.62
C GLN A 140 -17.00 -0.66 2.67
N ASP A 141 -18.07 -0.32 3.37
CA ASP A 141 -18.83 -1.26 4.17
C ASP A 141 -19.96 -1.93 3.35
N ASP A 142 -20.70 -2.82 4.00
CA ASP A 142 -21.83 -3.54 3.39
C ASP A 142 -22.99 -2.61 2.96
N ASP A 143 -23.08 -1.41 3.52
CA ASP A 143 -24.08 -0.40 3.18
C ASP A 143 -23.61 0.53 2.02
N GLY A 144 -22.36 0.38 1.58
CA GLY A 144 -21.75 1.13 0.50
C GLY A 144 -21.15 2.48 0.92
N SER A 145 -21.05 2.76 2.22
CA SER A 145 -20.35 3.96 2.72
C SER A 145 -18.87 3.92 2.36
N ILE A 146 -18.28 5.07 2.03
CA ILE A 146 -16.88 5.19 1.59
C ILE A 146 -16.02 5.70 2.74
N PHE A 147 -14.96 4.97 3.09
CA PHE A 147 -14.04 5.26 4.19
C PHE A 147 -12.63 5.66 3.72
N GLY A 148 -12.38 5.71 2.43
CA GLY A 148 -11.11 6.13 1.87
C GLY A 148 -11.15 6.25 0.35
N TYR A 149 -10.29 7.11 -0.18
CA TYR A 149 -10.08 7.23 -1.61
C TYR A 149 -8.81 6.47 -2.01
N PRO A 150 -8.90 5.46 -2.89
CA PRO A 150 -7.76 4.66 -3.31
C PRO A 150 -6.84 5.43 -4.28
N PHE A 151 -6.10 6.43 -3.78
CA PHE A 151 -5.27 7.33 -4.59
C PHE A 151 -4.21 6.60 -5.43
N SER A 152 -3.83 5.40 -5.04
CA SER A 152 -2.94 4.51 -5.78
C SER A 152 -3.72 3.24 -6.13
N ASN A 153 -4.00 3.04 -7.41
CA ASN A 153 -4.57 1.82 -7.97
C ASN A 153 -3.60 1.28 -9.02
N SER A 154 -2.43 0.84 -8.54
CA SER A 154 -1.26 0.61 -9.39
C SER A 154 -1.09 -0.86 -9.72
N PRO A 155 -1.15 -1.25 -11.00
CA PRO A 155 -0.88 -2.61 -11.41
C PRO A 155 0.57 -2.99 -11.13
N PHE A 156 0.77 -4.25 -10.74
CA PHE A 156 2.09 -4.86 -10.77
C PHE A 156 2.44 -5.20 -12.22
N ALA A 157 3.66 -4.87 -12.59
CA ALA A 157 4.19 -5.07 -13.94
C ALA A 157 5.61 -5.63 -13.88
N LEU A 158 6.10 -6.13 -15.01
CA LEU A 158 7.42 -6.69 -15.15
C LEU A 158 8.36 -5.65 -15.77
N TYR A 159 9.37 -5.23 -15.01
CA TYR A 159 10.52 -4.51 -15.53
C TYR A 159 11.56 -5.49 -16.05
N VAL A 160 12.08 -5.25 -17.24
CA VAL A 160 13.08 -6.09 -17.93
C VAL A 160 14.33 -5.27 -18.18
N ASN A 161 15.49 -5.73 -17.73
CA ASN A 161 16.79 -5.20 -18.13
C ASN A 161 17.22 -5.85 -19.45
N ASN A 162 16.98 -5.14 -20.56
CA ASN A 162 17.23 -5.65 -21.91
C ASN A 162 18.71 -5.93 -22.15
N ASP A 163 19.60 -5.12 -21.58
CA ASP A 163 21.05 -5.29 -21.73
C ASP A 163 21.53 -6.60 -21.11
N LEU A 164 21.06 -6.95 -19.91
CA LEU A 164 21.40 -8.22 -19.25
C LEU A 164 20.84 -9.43 -20.00
N VAL A 165 19.58 -9.34 -20.43
CA VAL A 165 18.93 -10.41 -21.22
C VAL A 165 19.66 -10.64 -22.54
N ALA A 166 20.03 -9.57 -23.26
CA ALA A 166 20.78 -9.66 -24.49
C ALA A 166 22.21 -10.16 -24.28
N ALA A 167 22.89 -9.72 -23.20
CA ALA A 167 24.24 -10.20 -22.85
C ALA A 167 24.26 -11.71 -22.55
N ALA A 168 23.16 -12.26 -22.04
CA ALA A 168 22.97 -13.69 -21.82
C ALA A 168 22.57 -14.46 -23.10
N GLY A 169 22.40 -13.78 -24.24
CA GLY A 169 22.00 -14.41 -25.50
C GLY A 169 20.52 -14.86 -25.48
N GLN A 170 19.70 -14.31 -24.62
CA GLN A 170 18.29 -14.64 -24.50
C GLN A 170 17.42 -13.83 -25.49
N PRO A 171 16.20 -14.30 -25.82
CA PRO A 171 15.29 -13.58 -26.71
C PRO A 171 14.84 -12.26 -26.11
N ASP A 172 14.45 -11.33 -26.97
CA ASP A 172 13.76 -10.09 -26.58
C ASP A 172 12.42 -10.42 -25.94
N VAL A 173 12.29 -10.07 -24.65
CA VAL A 173 11.10 -10.38 -23.84
C VAL A 173 9.90 -9.52 -24.28
N ALA A 174 10.13 -8.30 -24.74
CA ALA A 174 9.07 -7.44 -25.24
C ALA A 174 8.38 -8.05 -26.49
N ALA A 175 9.14 -8.76 -27.33
CA ALA A 175 8.59 -9.45 -28.49
C ALA A 175 7.73 -10.68 -28.12
N LEU A 176 7.86 -11.20 -26.89
CA LEU A 176 7.02 -12.28 -26.38
C LEU A 176 5.68 -11.77 -25.81
N SER A 177 5.67 -10.53 -25.32
CA SER A 177 4.47 -9.93 -24.70
C SER A 177 3.26 -10.00 -25.63
N GLY A 178 2.12 -10.42 -25.09
CA GLY A 178 0.89 -10.63 -25.86
C GLY A 178 0.86 -11.91 -26.71
N THR A 179 1.89 -12.75 -26.69
CA THR A 179 1.91 -14.07 -27.34
C THR A 179 1.62 -15.19 -26.34
N PRO A 180 1.21 -16.40 -26.81
CA PRO A 180 1.03 -17.55 -25.93
C PRO A 180 2.30 -18.03 -25.21
N ASP A 181 3.46 -17.61 -25.69
CA ASP A 181 4.77 -17.96 -25.10
C ASP A 181 5.16 -17.02 -23.97
N TYR A 182 4.41 -15.93 -23.73
CA TYR A 182 4.66 -15.00 -22.62
C TYR A 182 4.07 -15.55 -21.33
N THR A 183 4.79 -16.47 -20.73
CA THR A 183 4.38 -17.17 -19.49
C THR A 183 5.40 -16.98 -18.37
N TRP A 184 4.95 -17.18 -17.12
CA TRP A 184 5.84 -17.21 -15.94
C TRP A 184 6.99 -18.22 -16.11
N GLN A 185 6.71 -19.38 -16.72
CA GLN A 185 7.75 -20.38 -16.99
C GLN A 185 8.81 -19.84 -17.97
N THR A 186 8.41 -19.22 -19.06
CA THR A 186 9.33 -18.66 -20.05
C THR A 186 10.18 -17.55 -19.44
N VAL A 187 9.55 -16.61 -18.71
CA VAL A 187 10.25 -15.49 -18.08
C VAL A 187 11.27 -15.99 -17.05
N THR A 188 10.89 -16.96 -16.22
CA THR A 188 11.83 -17.53 -15.22
C THR A 188 12.92 -18.40 -15.84
N ASP A 189 12.68 -19.06 -16.97
CA ASP A 189 13.73 -19.75 -17.73
C ASP A 189 14.77 -18.75 -18.28
N ILE A 190 14.32 -17.60 -18.81
CA ILE A 190 15.20 -16.52 -19.24
C ILE A 190 15.96 -15.93 -18.02
N ALA A 191 15.29 -15.73 -16.89
CA ALA A 191 15.89 -15.21 -15.67
C ALA A 191 17.01 -16.11 -15.15
N ALA A 192 16.78 -17.44 -15.10
CA ALA A 192 17.78 -18.44 -14.70
C ALA A 192 18.98 -18.46 -15.66
N ALA A 193 18.71 -18.41 -16.97
CA ALA A 193 19.77 -18.38 -17.97
C ALA A 193 20.59 -17.07 -17.89
N THR A 194 19.95 -15.94 -17.66
CA THR A 194 20.61 -14.64 -17.48
C THR A 194 21.48 -14.65 -16.22
N ASN A 195 20.96 -15.14 -15.09
CA ASN A 195 21.75 -15.30 -13.86
C ASN A 195 22.99 -16.18 -14.10
N ALA A 196 22.82 -17.35 -14.74
CA ALA A 196 23.91 -18.28 -15.03
C ALA A 196 25.00 -17.69 -15.93
N ALA A 197 24.61 -16.84 -16.91
CA ALA A 197 25.52 -16.27 -17.88
C ALA A 197 26.24 -15.00 -17.38
N THR A 198 25.56 -14.17 -16.60
CA THR A 198 26.04 -12.83 -16.22
C THR A 198 26.40 -12.71 -14.74
N GLY A 199 25.85 -13.56 -13.88
CA GLY A 199 25.95 -13.45 -12.43
C GLY A 199 25.00 -12.40 -11.83
N ALA A 200 24.22 -11.69 -12.65
CA ALA A 200 23.18 -10.77 -12.17
C ALA A 200 22.03 -11.54 -11.50
N ALA A 201 21.28 -10.87 -10.62
CA ALA A 201 20.07 -11.45 -10.07
C ALA A 201 19.04 -11.72 -11.17
N GLY A 202 18.29 -12.82 -11.08
CA GLY A 202 17.25 -13.17 -12.03
C GLY A 202 16.00 -12.28 -11.87
N LEU A 203 14.91 -12.85 -11.38
CA LEU A 203 13.65 -12.16 -11.13
C LEU A 203 13.55 -11.70 -9.65
N ASN A 204 13.48 -10.41 -9.44
CA ASN A 204 13.25 -9.82 -8.12
C ASN A 204 11.80 -9.46 -7.89
N ILE A 205 11.37 -9.61 -6.64
CA ILE A 205 10.15 -9.01 -6.11
C ILE A 205 10.57 -8.07 -4.97
N PRO A 206 10.75 -6.76 -5.21
CA PRO A 206 11.40 -5.85 -4.27
C PRO A 206 10.73 -5.74 -2.88
N THR A 207 9.43 -5.93 -2.83
CA THR A 207 8.65 -5.89 -1.58
C THR A 207 8.58 -7.26 -0.88
N PHE A 208 9.12 -8.30 -1.50
CA PHE A 208 9.13 -9.63 -0.91
C PHE A 208 10.25 -9.76 0.13
N THR A 209 9.82 -10.03 1.35
CA THR A 209 10.68 -10.52 2.44
C THR A 209 9.93 -11.65 3.12
N PRO A 210 10.58 -12.52 3.92
CA PRO A 210 9.87 -13.55 4.70
C PRO A 210 8.77 -12.98 5.61
N THR A 211 8.86 -11.70 5.96
CA THR A 211 7.84 -10.99 6.74
C THR A 211 6.66 -10.48 5.89
N ASN A 212 6.81 -10.43 4.57
CA ASN A 212 5.77 -9.96 3.63
C ASN A 212 5.38 -11.07 2.64
N TRP A 213 4.95 -12.20 3.17
CA TRP A 213 4.56 -13.39 2.41
C TRP A 213 3.42 -13.11 1.42
N SER A 214 2.54 -12.16 1.73
CA SER A 214 1.39 -11.83 0.88
C SER A 214 1.79 -11.33 -0.51
N THR A 215 2.98 -10.72 -0.66
CA THR A 215 3.49 -10.31 -1.98
C THR A 215 3.81 -11.50 -2.88
N VAL A 216 4.24 -12.63 -2.30
CA VAL A 216 4.47 -13.86 -3.07
C VAL A 216 3.15 -14.55 -3.38
N THR A 217 2.26 -14.70 -2.40
CA THR A 217 0.99 -15.42 -2.62
C THR A 217 0.09 -14.73 -3.64
N MET A 218 0.19 -13.40 -3.82
CA MET A 218 -0.59 -12.70 -4.84
C MET A 218 -0.30 -13.19 -6.28
N LEU A 219 0.90 -13.70 -6.56
CA LEU A 219 1.23 -14.25 -7.88
C LEU A 219 0.55 -15.61 -8.12
N GLY A 220 0.10 -16.27 -7.05
CA GLY A 220 -0.56 -17.56 -7.09
C GLY A 220 -1.89 -17.55 -7.85
N THR A 221 -2.54 -16.38 -7.99
CA THR A 221 -3.78 -16.23 -8.78
C THR A 221 -3.62 -16.74 -10.21
N ALA A 222 -2.43 -16.58 -10.81
CA ALA A 222 -2.11 -17.13 -12.12
C ALA A 222 -2.03 -18.69 -12.15
N TRP A 223 -2.10 -19.35 -11.00
CA TRP A 223 -2.26 -20.79 -10.81
C TRP A 223 -3.67 -21.16 -10.29
N GLY A 224 -4.58 -20.19 -10.13
CA GLY A 224 -5.84 -20.37 -9.45
C GLY A 224 -5.74 -20.50 -7.93
N ALA A 225 -4.60 -20.13 -7.36
CA ALA A 225 -4.33 -20.23 -5.93
C ALA A 225 -4.80 -18.99 -5.19
N GLU A 226 -5.72 -19.20 -4.25
CA GLU A 226 -6.23 -18.15 -3.37
C GLU A 226 -5.87 -18.46 -1.91
N PRO A 227 -5.43 -17.47 -1.10
CA PRO A 227 -5.06 -17.70 0.30
C PRO A 227 -6.26 -18.12 1.18
N TRP A 228 -7.47 -17.71 0.82
CA TRP A 228 -8.75 -17.99 1.48
C TRP A 228 -9.90 -17.90 0.49
N SER A 229 -11.07 -18.42 0.87
CA SER A 229 -12.31 -18.29 0.10
C SER A 229 -12.73 -16.82 -0.09
N GLU A 230 -13.57 -16.56 -1.10
CA GLU A 230 -14.08 -15.21 -1.41
C GLU A 230 -14.74 -14.52 -0.20
N ASP A 231 -15.45 -15.27 0.64
CA ASP A 231 -16.06 -14.79 1.88
C ASP A 231 -15.07 -14.64 3.05
N GLY A 232 -13.80 -14.99 2.84
CA GLY A 232 -12.73 -14.88 3.84
C GLY A 232 -12.81 -15.86 5.00
N THR A 233 -13.70 -16.87 4.96
CA THR A 233 -14.01 -17.75 6.10
C THR A 233 -13.30 -19.10 6.07
N SER A 234 -12.74 -19.50 4.93
CA SER A 234 -12.06 -20.78 4.75
C SER A 234 -10.63 -20.59 4.27
N CYS A 235 -9.70 -21.38 4.81
CA CYS A 235 -8.29 -21.38 4.38
C CYS A 235 -8.14 -21.99 3.00
N GLY A 236 -7.34 -21.37 2.11
CA GLY A 236 -7.01 -21.85 0.78
C GLY A 236 -5.53 -22.24 0.61
N PHE A 237 -4.72 -22.11 1.65
CA PHE A 237 -3.29 -22.42 1.55
C PHE A 237 -2.99 -23.89 1.26
N ASP A 238 -3.81 -24.83 1.71
CA ASP A 238 -3.64 -26.26 1.48
C ASP A 238 -4.34 -26.76 0.20
N SER A 239 -4.85 -25.86 -0.64
CA SER A 239 -5.39 -26.21 -1.94
C SER A 239 -4.30 -26.79 -2.87
N PRO A 240 -4.68 -27.70 -3.80
CA PRO A 240 -3.72 -28.21 -4.79
C PRO A 240 -3.05 -27.11 -5.60
N GLU A 241 -3.80 -26.06 -5.95
CA GLU A 241 -3.34 -24.91 -6.73
C GLU A 241 -2.27 -24.12 -5.99
N MET A 242 -2.46 -23.87 -4.68
CA MET A 242 -1.47 -23.17 -3.85
C MET A 242 -0.22 -24.03 -3.63
N VAL A 243 -0.38 -25.33 -3.43
CA VAL A 243 0.76 -26.28 -3.31
C VAL A 243 1.56 -26.31 -4.61
N ASP A 244 0.90 -26.39 -5.77
CA ASP A 244 1.54 -26.37 -7.08
C ASP A 244 2.30 -25.06 -7.32
N TYR A 245 1.67 -23.92 -7.00
CA TYR A 245 2.30 -22.61 -7.10
C TYR A 245 3.54 -22.47 -6.22
N LEU A 246 3.44 -22.79 -4.93
CA LEU A 246 4.57 -22.66 -4.00
C LEU A 246 5.69 -23.66 -4.30
N THR A 247 5.36 -24.85 -4.83
CA THR A 247 6.36 -25.81 -5.33
C THR A 247 7.10 -25.24 -6.53
N TRP A 248 6.36 -24.68 -7.51
CA TRP A 248 6.97 -23.98 -8.64
C TRP A 248 7.88 -22.83 -8.17
N TYR A 249 7.42 -22.01 -7.21
CA TYR A 249 8.21 -20.89 -6.68
C TYR A 249 9.53 -21.36 -6.03
N GLN A 250 9.46 -22.42 -5.23
CA GLN A 250 10.62 -23.04 -4.60
C GLN A 250 11.62 -23.59 -5.65
N ASP A 251 11.11 -24.19 -6.72
CA ASP A 251 11.93 -24.65 -7.84
C ASP A 251 12.64 -23.48 -8.55
N GLN A 252 11.99 -22.32 -8.68
CA GLN A 252 12.64 -21.15 -9.27
C GLN A 252 13.78 -20.61 -8.39
N ILE A 253 13.65 -20.65 -7.07
CA ILE A 253 14.75 -20.33 -6.15
C ILE A 253 15.91 -21.33 -6.37
N THR A 254 15.61 -22.62 -6.41
CA THR A 254 16.63 -23.69 -6.58
C THR A 254 17.39 -23.57 -7.90
N ARG A 255 16.72 -23.11 -8.97
CA ARG A 255 17.31 -22.91 -10.30
C ARG A 255 18.06 -21.58 -10.42
N GLY A 256 17.99 -20.69 -9.43
CA GLY A 256 18.56 -19.34 -9.48
C GLY A 256 17.81 -18.37 -10.36
N ALA A 257 16.58 -18.71 -10.78
CA ALA A 257 15.69 -17.77 -11.49
C ALA A 257 15.19 -16.66 -10.55
N ILE A 258 14.87 -17.03 -9.31
CA ILE A 258 14.50 -16.11 -8.22
C ILE A 258 15.64 -16.16 -7.18
N PRO A 259 16.15 -15.02 -6.71
CA PRO A 259 17.16 -14.99 -5.67
C PRO A 259 16.66 -15.67 -4.38
N ALA A 260 17.53 -16.47 -3.76
CA ALA A 260 17.22 -17.04 -2.46
C ALA A 260 17.07 -15.92 -1.41
N VAL A 261 16.02 -15.99 -0.62
CA VAL A 261 15.80 -15.02 0.46
C VAL A 261 16.68 -15.42 1.65
N ALA A 262 17.68 -14.59 1.97
CA ALA A 262 18.56 -14.81 3.11
C ALA A 262 18.16 -13.87 4.26
N GLY A 263 17.35 -14.35 5.17
CA GLY A 263 16.86 -13.55 6.31
C GLY A 263 16.03 -12.34 5.88
N ASN A 264 16.26 -11.19 6.51
CA ASN A 264 15.54 -9.93 6.20
C ASN A 264 16.32 -9.01 5.23
N ALA A 265 17.27 -9.55 4.47
CA ALA A 265 18.00 -8.76 3.48
C ALA A 265 17.05 -8.36 2.35
N ALA A 266 16.96 -7.06 2.07
CA ALA A 266 16.22 -6.58 0.91
C ALA A 266 16.86 -7.12 -0.38
N PRO A 267 16.05 -7.51 -1.39
CA PRO A 267 16.55 -7.84 -2.71
C PRO A 267 17.35 -6.67 -3.31
N ALA A 268 18.25 -6.97 -4.25
CA ALA A 268 18.97 -5.93 -4.99
C ALA A 268 17.96 -5.01 -5.70
N ALA A 269 18.21 -3.72 -5.71
CA ALA A 269 17.34 -2.78 -6.41
C ALA A 269 17.51 -2.93 -7.93
N PHE A 270 16.42 -2.94 -8.70
CA PHE A 270 16.47 -2.99 -10.16
C PHE A 270 17.27 -1.83 -10.76
N ALA A 271 17.16 -0.63 -10.14
CA ALA A 271 17.92 0.56 -10.54
C ALA A 271 19.45 0.41 -10.43
N SER A 272 19.97 -0.65 -9.77
CA SER A 272 21.42 -0.93 -9.77
C SER A 272 21.96 -1.42 -11.10
N GLY A 273 21.09 -1.89 -12.01
CA GLY A 273 21.48 -2.52 -13.27
C GLY A 273 21.95 -3.98 -13.16
N ASP A 274 21.99 -4.55 -11.94
CA ASP A 274 22.46 -5.90 -11.67
C ASP A 274 21.32 -6.93 -11.50
N VAL A 275 20.11 -6.58 -11.93
CA VAL A 275 18.90 -7.40 -11.85
C VAL A 275 18.27 -7.53 -13.22
N ALA A 276 17.99 -8.76 -13.67
CA ALA A 276 17.44 -9.00 -15.01
C ALA A 276 15.95 -8.65 -15.10
N PHE A 277 15.17 -8.98 -14.06
CA PHE A 277 13.73 -8.75 -13.99
C PHE A 277 13.30 -8.26 -12.62
N SER A 278 12.33 -7.35 -12.58
CA SER A 278 11.72 -6.90 -11.32
C SER A 278 10.20 -6.80 -11.45
N ILE A 279 9.46 -7.34 -10.50
CA ILE A 279 8.02 -7.12 -10.39
C ILE A 279 7.83 -5.89 -9.50
N ALA A 280 7.30 -4.83 -10.07
CA ALA A 280 7.04 -3.60 -9.31
C ALA A 280 5.91 -2.78 -9.95
N GLN A 281 5.46 -1.77 -9.23
CA GLN A 281 4.45 -0.82 -9.69
C GLN A 281 5.09 0.33 -10.49
N LEU A 282 4.25 1.15 -11.12
CA LEU A 282 4.66 2.30 -11.96
C LEU A 282 5.65 3.23 -11.24
N SER A 283 5.48 3.45 -9.96
CA SER A 283 6.33 4.35 -9.15
C SER A 283 7.83 4.02 -9.20
N GLN A 284 8.20 2.77 -9.50
CA GLN A 284 9.60 2.38 -9.70
C GLN A 284 10.23 3.07 -10.90
N SER A 285 9.48 3.35 -11.98
CA SER A 285 10.00 4.01 -13.19
C SER A 285 10.63 5.37 -12.89
N GLY A 286 10.12 6.09 -11.90
CA GLY A 286 10.65 7.36 -11.43
C GLY A 286 12.08 7.29 -10.89
N SER A 287 12.49 6.12 -10.35
CA SER A 287 13.82 5.89 -9.78
C SER A 287 14.86 5.37 -10.80
N LEU A 288 14.43 5.01 -11.99
CA LEU A 288 15.31 4.50 -13.04
C LEU A 288 15.94 5.67 -13.82
N ASP A 289 17.13 5.45 -14.35
CA ASP A 289 17.81 6.37 -15.24
C ASP A 289 18.18 5.66 -16.57
N ASP A 290 18.93 6.31 -17.44
CA ASP A 290 19.32 5.81 -18.74
C ASP A 290 20.66 5.03 -18.70
N THR A 291 21.07 4.50 -17.55
CA THR A 291 22.32 3.76 -17.40
C THR A 291 22.29 2.38 -18.07
N PHE A 292 21.10 1.82 -18.29
CA PHE A 292 20.85 0.58 -19.04
C PHE A 292 19.51 0.65 -19.75
N ASP A 293 19.34 -0.14 -20.81
CA ASP A 293 18.08 -0.26 -21.55
C ASP A 293 17.09 -1.16 -20.77
N TRP A 294 15.85 -0.69 -20.61
CA TRP A 294 14.81 -1.42 -19.89
C TRP A 294 13.43 -1.23 -20.52
N THR A 295 12.55 -2.19 -20.28
CA THR A 295 11.17 -2.20 -20.77
C THR A 295 10.21 -2.50 -19.63
N PHE A 296 9.00 -1.94 -19.71
CA PHE A 296 7.89 -2.12 -18.76
C PHE A 296 6.77 -2.92 -19.42
N LEU A 297 6.48 -4.13 -18.93
CA LEU A 297 5.55 -5.08 -19.54
C LEU A 297 4.46 -5.50 -18.55
N PRO A 298 3.26 -5.89 -19.01
CA PRO A 298 2.28 -6.55 -18.15
C PRO A 298 2.87 -7.84 -17.55
N LEU A 299 2.28 -8.35 -16.46
CA LEU A 299 2.71 -9.63 -15.88
C LEU A 299 2.50 -10.79 -16.88
N PRO A 300 3.34 -11.84 -16.84
CA PRO A 300 3.14 -13.02 -17.69
C PRO A 300 1.92 -13.86 -17.27
N SER A 301 1.40 -14.68 -18.19
CA SER A 301 0.36 -15.65 -17.88
C SER A 301 0.91 -16.85 -17.09
N GLY A 302 0.08 -17.41 -16.20
CA GLY A 302 0.34 -18.68 -15.55
C GLY A 302 -0.46 -19.84 -16.17
N PRO A 303 -0.51 -21.01 -15.50
CA PRO A 303 -1.26 -22.17 -15.97
C PRO A 303 -2.76 -21.89 -16.13
N GLU A 304 -3.36 -21.07 -15.26
CA GLU A 304 -4.80 -20.70 -15.31
C GLU A 304 -5.05 -19.45 -16.16
N GLY A 305 -4.01 -18.86 -16.77
CA GLY A 305 -4.15 -17.74 -17.69
C GLY A 305 -3.52 -16.44 -17.18
N TYR A 306 -4.04 -15.34 -17.71
CA TYR A 306 -3.60 -13.99 -17.36
C TYR A 306 -4.42 -13.45 -16.19
N HIS A 307 -3.79 -13.30 -15.04
CA HIS A 307 -4.37 -12.78 -13.82
C HIS A 307 -3.53 -11.59 -13.33
N PRO A 308 -3.81 -10.39 -13.83
CA PRO A 308 -3.11 -9.19 -13.39
C PRO A 308 -3.60 -8.77 -12.02
N ILE A 309 -2.70 -8.15 -11.25
CA ILE A 309 -2.96 -7.74 -9.88
C ILE A 309 -2.66 -6.27 -9.72
N VAL A 310 -3.52 -5.55 -9.02
CA VAL A 310 -3.27 -4.19 -8.53
C VAL A 310 -2.98 -4.19 -7.03
N GLY A 311 -2.01 -3.39 -6.64
CA GLY A 311 -1.83 -3.00 -5.26
C GLY A 311 -2.44 -1.63 -5.04
N GLN A 312 -3.13 -1.45 -3.94
CA GLN A 312 -3.81 -0.20 -3.62
C GLN A 312 -3.26 0.45 -2.36
N ALA A 313 -3.48 1.74 -2.30
CA ALA A 313 -3.36 2.52 -1.09
C ALA A 313 -4.43 3.61 -1.10
N ALA A 314 -5.14 3.78 0.00
CA ALA A 314 -6.08 4.88 0.12
C ALA A 314 -5.52 5.99 1.02
N VAL A 315 -6.01 7.20 0.79
CA VAL A 315 -6.03 8.25 1.80
C VAL A 315 -7.36 8.18 2.54
N SER A 316 -7.31 8.15 3.86
CA SER A 316 -8.49 8.05 4.72
C SER A 316 -8.41 9.08 5.85
N VAL A 317 -9.58 9.53 6.32
CA VAL A 317 -9.71 10.33 7.53
C VAL A 317 -9.88 9.40 8.73
N LEU A 318 -9.20 9.70 9.84
CA LEU A 318 -9.35 8.89 11.05
C LEU A 318 -10.55 9.33 11.88
N GLU A 319 -11.40 8.38 12.30
CA GLU A 319 -12.63 8.65 13.06
C GLU A 319 -12.36 9.40 14.38
N ARG A 320 -11.19 9.19 14.98
CA ARG A 320 -10.80 9.82 16.25
C ARG A 320 -10.12 11.19 16.07
N SER A 321 -9.94 11.68 14.84
CA SER A 321 -9.51 13.06 14.61
C SER A 321 -10.50 14.06 15.21
N GLU A 322 -9.99 15.11 15.83
CA GLU A 322 -10.79 16.22 16.31
C GLU A 322 -11.23 17.17 15.18
N ASN A 323 -10.58 17.07 13.99
CA ASN A 323 -10.75 17.93 12.83
C ASN A 323 -11.31 17.17 11.61
N LYS A 324 -12.04 16.07 11.83
CA LYS A 324 -12.42 15.14 10.77
C LYS A 324 -13.25 15.76 9.63
N ASP A 325 -14.08 16.78 9.91
CA ASP A 325 -14.85 17.47 8.88
C ASP A 325 -13.93 18.28 7.94
N GLN A 326 -12.94 18.99 8.49
CA GLN A 326 -11.92 19.73 7.73
C GLN A 326 -10.99 18.77 6.98
N ALA A 327 -10.62 17.67 7.62
CA ALA A 327 -9.81 16.61 7.01
C ALA A 327 -10.53 15.95 5.82
N ALA A 328 -11.85 15.71 5.94
CA ALA A 328 -12.66 15.18 4.84
C ALA A 328 -12.77 16.18 3.67
N GLY A 329 -12.90 17.48 3.97
CA GLY A 329 -12.83 18.54 2.96
C GLY A 329 -11.49 18.55 2.22
N PHE A 330 -10.39 18.45 2.96
CA PHE A 330 -9.07 18.32 2.33
C PHE A 330 -8.91 17.03 1.53
N LEU A 331 -9.42 15.89 2.02
CA LEU A 331 -9.42 14.64 1.27
C LEU A 331 -10.14 14.81 -0.08
N ALA A 332 -11.34 15.40 -0.07
CA ALA A 332 -12.09 15.65 -1.30
C ALA A 332 -11.31 16.55 -2.29
N TYR A 333 -10.63 17.58 -1.79
CA TYR A 333 -9.79 18.46 -2.61
C TYR A 333 -8.57 17.71 -3.17
N LEU A 334 -7.82 16.99 -2.31
CA LEU A 334 -6.62 16.24 -2.69
C LEU A 334 -6.91 15.23 -3.79
N THR A 335 -8.13 14.68 -3.83
CA THR A 335 -8.50 13.55 -4.68
C THR A 335 -9.55 13.89 -5.75
N ASN A 336 -9.85 15.20 -5.93
CA ASN A 336 -10.67 15.64 -7.04
C ASN A 336 -10.01 15.32 -8.40
N PRO A 337 -10.73 15.35 -9.53
CA PRO A 337 -10.17 14.98 -10.82
C PRO A 337 -8.87 15.71 -11.19
N ASP A 338 -8.78 17.01 -10.92
CA ASP A 338 -7.61 17.82 -11.28
C ASP A 338 -6.37 17.42 -10.46
N ASN A 339 -6.51 17.24 -9.15
CA ASN A 339 -5.42 16.83 -8.27
C ASN A 339 -5.09 15.34 -8.43
N ALA A 340 -6.09 14.50 -8.70
CA ALA A 340 -5.86 13.09 -9.05
C ALA A 340 -5.03 12.95 -10.33
N ALA A 341 -5.23 13.82 -11.33
CA ALA A 341 -4.39 13.88 -12.51
C ALA A 341 -2.93 14.27 -12.19
N LEU A 342 -2.70 15.17 -11.21
CA LEU A 342 -1.35 15.48 -10.74
C LEU A 342 -0.71 14.31 -9.98
N LEU A 343 -1.49 13.61 -9.14
CA LEU A 343 -1.02 12.43 -8.39
C LEU A 343 -0.67 11.26 -9.33
N ALA A 344 -1.29 11.19 -10.52
CA ALA A 344 -1.08 10.15 -11.50
C ALA A 344 0.39 10.03 -11.96
N GLN A 345 1.21 11.08 -11.80
CA GLN A 345 2.65 11.01 -12.09
C GLN A 345 3.41 9.98 -11.21
N PHE A 346 2.83 9.58 -10.09
CA PHE A 346 3.41 8.58 -9.18
C PHE A 346 2.47 7.41 -8.95
N PHE A 347 1.16 7.66 -8.99
CA PHE A 347 0.14 6.73 -8.56
C PHE A 347 -0.98 6.68 -9.61
N PRO A 348 -1.12 5.57 -10.39
CA PRO A 348 -2.24 5.42 -11.32
C PRO A 348 -3.56 5.63 -10.59
N PRO A 349 -4.41 6.55 -11.09
CA PRO A 349 -5.64 6.90 -10.41
C PRO A 349 -6.71 5.82 -10.57
N PRO A 350 -7.65 5.70 -9.64
CA PRO A 350 -8.80 4.82 -9.77
C PRO A 350 -9.92 5.40 -10.64
N ARG A 351 -9.71 6.57 -11.27
CA ARG A 351 -10.72 7.27 -12.07
C ARG A 351 -10.68 6.85 -13.53
N GLU A 352 -11.84 6.44 -14.08
CA GLU A 352 -11.95 5.98 -15.47
C GLU A 352 -11.53 7.08 -16.47
N SER A 353 -11.93 8.32 -16.23
CA SER A 353 -11.59 9.47 -17.08
C SER A 353 -10.10 9.77 -17.18
N LEU A 354 -9.32 9.38 -16.16
CA LEU A 354 -7.87 9.61 -16.08
C LEU A 354 -7.04 8.41 -16.56
N LEU A 355 -7.65 7.24 -16.77
CA LEU A 355 -6.97 6.06 -17.30
C LEU A 355 -6.85 6.15 -18.82
N ASN A 356 -6.03 7.06 -19.30
CA ASN A 356 -5.75 7.25 -20.74
C ASN A 356 -4.28 7.60 -20.98
N VAL A 357 -3.80 7.31 -22.20
CA VAL A 357 -2.40 7.51 -22.57
C VAL A 357 -1.96 8.96 -22.43
N GLU A 358 -2.83 9.94 -22.73
CA GLU A 358 -2.48 11.36 -22.67
C GLU A 358 -2.13 11.79 -21.24
N THR A 359 -2.98 11.44 -20.27
CA THR A 359 -2.76 11.75 -18.85
C THR A 359 -1.54 11.00 -18.30
N LEU A 360 -1.47 9.69 -18.53
CA LEU A 360 -0.42 8.86 -17.94
C LEU A 360 0.96 9.08 -18.59
N SER A 361 1.04 9.46 -19.87
CA SER A 361 2.31 9.82 -20.51
C SER A 361 2.90 11.12 -19.96
N GLN A 362 2.06 12.07 -19.56
CA GLN A 362 2.54 13.28 -18.89
C GLN A 362 3.11 12.94 -17.50
N ALA A 363 2.46 12.01 -16.83
CA ALA A 363 2.81 11.56 -15.49
C ALA A 363 4.01 10.61 -15.47
N ALA A 364 4.16 9.77 -16.49
CA ALA A 364 5.24 8.78 -16.60
C ALA A 364 6.03 8.96 -17.90
N PRO A 365 6.78 10.05 -18.07
CA PRO A 365 7.42 10.42 -19.35
C PRO A 365 8.54 9.46 -19.78
N LYS A 366 8.95 8.53 -18.92
CA LYS A 366 9.95 7.49 -19.23
C LYS A 366 9.35 6.25 -19.90
N LEU A 367 8.02 6.11 -19.88
CA LEU A 367 7.31 5.01 -20.52
C LEU A 367 6.81 5.44 -21.90
N SER A 368 6.86 4.51 -22.84
CA SER A 368 6.24 4.70 -24.15
C SER A 368 4.71 4.64 -24.04
N PRO A 369 3.97 5.24 -24.97
CA PRO A 369 2.52 5.10 -25.04
C PRO A 369 2.03 3.64 -25.08
N GLU A 370 2.78 2.77 -25.75
CA GLU A 370 2.50 1.35 -25.89
C GLU A 370 2.65 0.61 -24.57
N GLU A 371 3.68 0.91 -23.76
CA GLU A 371 3.88 0.35 -22.44
C GLU A 371 2.77 0.79 -21.46
N ILE A 372 2.41 2.07 -21.50
CA ILE A 372 1.31 2.62 -20.69
C ILE A 372 0.00 1.93 -21.04
N GLN A 373 -0.29 1.78 -22.35
CA GLN A 373 -1.52 1.11 -22.79
C GLN A 373 -1.55 -0.35 -22.29
N ALA A 374 -0.49 -1.11 -22.58
CA ALA A 374 -0.47 -2.55 -22.33
C ALA A 374 -0.35 -2.93 -20.85
N ALA A 375 0.43 -2.17 -20.06
CA ALA A 375 0.74 -2.55 -18.67
C ALA A 375 -0.04 -1.76 -17.61
N ILE A 376 -0.79 -0.72 -17.99
CA ILE A 376 -1.60 0.06 -17.06
C ILE A 376 -3.06 0.11 -17.52
N ILE A 377 -3.34 0.70 -18.70
CA ILE A 377 -4.71 0.99 -19.11
C ILE A 377 -5.51 -0.29 -19.38
N ASP A 378 -4.93 -1.25 -20.10
CA ASP A 378 -5.58 -2.55 -20.38
C ASP A 378 -5.63 -3.46 -19.14
N VAL A 379 -4.79 -3.20 -18.13
CA VAL A 379 -4.64 -4.02 -16.92
C VAL A 379 -5.63 -3.60 -15.83
N VAL A 380 -5.66 -2.31 -15.48
CA VAL A 380 -6.42 -1.81 -14.32
C VAL A 380 -7.90 -2.23 -14.32
N PRO A 381 -8.65 -2.21 -15.45
CA PRO A 381 -10.06 -2.59 -15.44
C PRO A 381 -10.34 -4.09 -15.23
N VAL A 382 -9.32 -4.95 -15.42
CA VAL A 382 -9.46 -6.42 -15.36
C VAL A 382 -8.58 -7.05 -14.27
N ALA A 383 -7.87 -6.22 -13.51
CA ALA A 383 -6.97 -6.69 -12.46
C ALA A 383 -7.73 -6.98 -11.16
N ASP A 384 -7.34 -8.06 -10.51
CA ASP A 384 -7.77 -8.37 -9.16
C ASP A 384 -7.04 -7.48 -8.15
N VAL A 385 -7.77 -7.04 -7.13
CA VAL A 385 -7.14 -6.42 -5.96
C VAL A 385 -6.50 -7.54 -5.15
N LYS A 386 -5.29 -7.28 -4.66
CA LYS A 386 -4.57 -8.23 -3.80
C LYS A 386 -5.50 -8.74 -2.68
N ALA A 387 -5.53 -10.06 -2.50
CA ALA A 387 -6.40 -10.73 -1.54
C ALA A 387 -6.28 -10.15 -0.13
N GLN A 388 -7.41 -9.87 0.49
CA GLN A 388 -7.54 -9.17 1.77
C GLN A 388 -8.44 -9.95 2.71
N ASN A 389 -8.17 -9.80 4.03
CA ASN A 389 -9.00 -10.43 5.05
C ASN A 389 -9.06 -9.51 6.28
N PRO A 390 -10.27 -9.22 6.82
CA PRO A 390 -10.41 -8.34 7.98
C PRO A 390 -9.80 -8.90 9.28
N ALA A 391 -9.37 -10.15 9.31
CA ALA A 391 -8.66 -10.75 10.43
C ALA A 391 -7.15 -10.89 10.16
N LEU A 392 -6.62 -10.28 9.08
CA LEU A 392 -5.24 -10.49 8.63
C LEU A 392 -4.19 -10.25 9.73
N SER A 393 -4.36 -9.20 10.53
CA SER A 393 -3.44 -8.88 11.65
C SER A 393 -3.34 -9.98 12.68
N GLN A 394 -4.42 -10.77 12.89
CA GLN A 394 -4.48 -11.84 13.89
C GLN A 394 -3.71 -13.10 13.48
N PHE A 395 -3.49 -13.30 12.19
CA PHE A 395 -2.86 -14.52 11.70
C PHE A 395 -1.60 -14.32 10.84
N THR A 396 -1.24 -13.09 10.48
CA THR A 396 -0.11 -12.85 9.57
C THR A 396 1.21 -13.46 10.05
N ASP A 397 1.50 -13.38 11.35
CA ASP A 397 2.71 -13.98 11.94
C ASP A 397 2.69 -15.52 11.92
N LYS A 398 1.50 -16.13 12.02
CA LYS A 398 1.33 -17.59 11.95
C LYS A 398 1.60 -18.09 10.53
N VAL A 399 1.04 -17.43 9.53
CA VAL A 399 1.29 -17.74 8.11
C VAL A 399 2.78 -17.59 7.80
N ARG A 400 3.39 -16.48 8.21
CA ARG A 400 4.82 -16.25 8.03
C ARG A 400 5.67 -17.37 8.61
N ALA A 401 5.42 -17.75 9.87
CA ALA A 401 6.19 -18.78 10.55
C ALA A 401 6.02 -20.16 9.91
N ALA A 402 4.82 -20.50 9.44
CA ALA A 402 4.54 -21.78 8.80
C ALA A 402 5.12 -21.86 7.37
N LEU A 403 5.16 -20.75 6.63
CA LEU A 403 5.74 -20.71 5.28
C LEU A 403 7.27 -20.55 5.26
N ASP A 404 7.91 -20.15 6.36
CA ASP A 404 9.36 -19.91 6.42
C ASP A 404 10.22 -21.07 5.90
N PRO A 405 9.91 -22.36 6.20
CA PRO A 405 10.63 -23.49 5.63
C PRO A 405 10.60 -23.58 4.09
N VAL A 406 9.51 -23.12 3.44
CA VAL A 406 9.35 -23.19 1.97
C VAL A 406 10.47 -22.44 1.26
N TRP A 407 10.88 -21.29 1.79
CA TRP A 407 11.90 -20.44 1.18
C TRP A 407 13.31 -21.02 1.22
N SER A 408 13.53 -22.07 2.02
CA SER A 408 14.80 -22.77 2.18
C SER A 408 14.76 -24.23 1.75
N GLY A 409 13.74 -24.66 0.99
CA GLY A 409 13.62 -25.99 0.43
C GLY A 409 12.90 -27.00 1.33
N GLY A 410 12.14 -26.53 2.34
CA GLY A 410 11.27 -27.37 3.17
C GLY A 410 10.07 -27.94 2.42
N ASP A 411 9.33 -28.83 3.07
CA ASP A 411 8.15 -29.49 2.50
C ASP A 411 6.99 -28.49 2.36
N VAL A 412 6.56 -28.25 1.12
CA VAL A 412 5.48 -27.30 0.79
C VAL A 412 4.13 -27.78 1.34
N VAL A 413 3.83 -29.09 1.23
CA VAL A 413 2.56 -29.65 1.68
C VAL A 413 2.45 -29.55 3.21
N GLU A 414 3.53 -29.87 3.94
CA GLU A 414 3.57 -29.75 5.40
C GLU A 414 3.38 -28.28 5.82
N ALA A 415 4.06 -27.34 5.14
CA ALA A 415 3.99 -25.92 5.45
C ALA A 415 2.58 -25.37 5.22
N THR A 416 1.97 -25.63 4.08
CA THR A 416 0.64 -25.13 3.72
C THR A 416 -0.47 -25.74 4.59
N THR A 417 -0.38 -27.03 4.91
CA THR A 417 -1.26 -27.69 5.88
C THR A 417 -1.15 -27.03 7.26
N THR A 418 0.07 -26.74 7.71
CA THR A 418 0.31 -26.05 8.99
C THR A 418 -0.30 -24.65 9.00
N VAL A 419 -0.24 -23.92 7.87
CA VAL A 419 -0.93 -22.63 7.77
C VAL A 419 -2.42 -22.80 8.05
N CYS A 420 -3.09 -23.71 7.33
CA CYS A 420 -4.53 -23.90 7.48
C CYS A 420 -4.94 -24.38 8.87
N GLU A 421 -4.18 -25.28 9.49
CA GLU A 421 -4.41 -25.68 10.88
C GLU A 421 -4.37 -24.51 11.88
N GLN A 422 -3.52 -23.50 11.60
CA GLN A 422 -3.32 -22.37 12.52
C GLN A 422 -4.30 -21.23 12.29
N ILE A 423 -4.77 -21.01 11.03
CA ILE A 423 -5.62 -19.86 10.72
C ILE A 423 -7.11 -20.20 10.60
N SER A 424 -7.51 -21.44 10.25
CA SER A 424 -8.94 -21.79 10.14
C SER A 424 -9.76 -21.44 11.37
N PRO A 425 -9.30 -21.63 12.61
CA PRO A 425 -10.07 -21.22 13.78
C PRO A 425 -10.25 -19.69 13.91
N ILE A 426 -9.41 -18.90 13.23
CA ILE A 426 -9.51 -17.42 13.22
C ILE A 426 -10.44 -16.99 12.10
N LEU A 427 -10.41 -17.67 10.94
CA LEU A 427 -11.27 -17.38 9.81
C LEU A 427 -12.73 -17.74 10.05
N GLU A 428 -12.98 -18.80 10.85
CA GLU A 428 -14.33 -19.26 11.21
C GLU A 428 -15.02 -18.37 12.27
N GLY A 429 -14.31 -17.44 12.92
CA GLY A 429 -14.81 -16.47 13.92
C GLY A 429 -14.78 -17.01 15.32
#